data_af8216026360c4b990831d592f017fdc
#
_entry.id   af8216026360c4b990831d592f017fdc
#
_cell.length_a   1.000
_cell.length_b   1.000
_cell.length_c   1.000
_cell.angle_alpha   90.00
_cell.angle_beta   90.00
_cell.angle_gamma   90.00
#
_symmetry.space_group_name_H-M   'P 1'
#
loop_
_entity.id
_entity.type
_entity.pdbx_description
1 polymer ?
#
loop_
_entity_poly.entity_id
_entity_poly.type
_entity_poly.pdbx_seq_one_letter_code
_entity_poly.pdbx_strand_id
1 'polypeptide(L)'
;KGAPFYDRDGNGVYDPNVDTPSFRDADCTATPDVCDANADQVAWYVINDLDEGAVQSLYGSKPIGLEVQNTVWGYARTDALGDAIFKKYKVIYKGTETTPDDAVIEDMYFAQWSDPDLGDFGDDFAGCDTELSLGYVYNSVDPDSHYRTFDLAPPAAGYDFLQGPIVEAEGEEAIFNFRKRSGFRNLPMTSFVFFAAGSAISDPDLGEYVGTEQWYNLLRGFQPQPDIFNPVDFVNPLTNQPTKFTLDGDPTTTSGWNDGIPLPAGDRRIVLNTGPFQMALGDTQEVLIALVAGISSEAPPRTVRTTV
;
A
#
# COMPACT_ATOMS: atom_id res chain seq x y z
N LYS A 1 -15.77 11.51 -15.23
CA LYS A 1 -16.55 10.28 -15.00
C LYS A 1 -16.81 10.21 -13.52
N GLY A 2 -18.02 9.74 -13.12
CA GLY A 2 -18.42 9.65 -11.74
C GLY A 2 -17.91 8.37 -11.04
N ALA A 3 -18.23 8.25 -9.74
CA ALA A 3 -17.95 7.06 -8.97
C ALA A 3 -18.63 5.83 -9.62
N PRO A 4 -18.03 4.64 -9.51
CA PRO A 4 -18.67 3.42 -9.99
C PRO A 4 -19.93 3.12 -9.15
N PHE A 5 -20.97 2.65 -9.81
CA PHE A 5 -22.21 2.23 -9.17
C PHE A 5 -22.84 1.09 -9.96
N TYR A 6 -23.66 0.31 -9.27
CA TYR A 6 -24.51 -0.69 -9.90
C TYR A 6 -25.82 0.00 -10.36
N ASP A 7 -25.95 0.12 -11.67
CA ASP A 7 -27.11 0.72 -12.36
C ASP A 7 -28.21 -0.33 -12.46
N ARG A 8 -29.19 -0.28 -11.55
CA ARG A 8 -30.25 -1.28 -11.43
C ARG A 8 -31.32 -1.15 -12.51
N ASP A 9 -31.56 0.06 -13.00
CA ASP A 9 -32.59 0.32 -14.01
C ASP A 9 -32.02 0.53 -15.42
N GLY A 10 -30.68 0.50 -15.57
CA GLY A 10 -29.99 0.57 -16.84
C GLY A 10 -30.03 1.94 -17.52
N ASN A 11 -30.28 3.01 -16.76
CA ASN A 11 -30.43 4.36 -17.32
C ASN A 11 -29.10 5.13 -17.47
N GLY A 12 -27.99 4.63 -16.88
CA GLY A 12 -26.67 5.24 -16.90
C GLY A 12 -26.49 6.45 -15.98
N VAL A 13 -27.47 6.72 -15.12
CA VAL A 13 -27.46 7.85 -14.18
C VAL A 13 -27.67 7.34 -12.77
N TYR A 14 -26.77 7.72 -11.84
CA TYR A 14 -26.88 7.29 -10.45
C TYR A 14 -28.10 7.89 -9.75
N ASP A 15 -29.01 7.03 -9.28
CA ASP A 15 -30.12 7.38 -8.38
C ASP A 15 -29.91 6.66 -7.02
N PRO A 16 -29.69 7.40 -5.92
CA PRO A 16 -29.45 6.80 -4.60
C PRO A 16 -30.63 6.00 -4.02
N ASN A 17 -31.83 6.13 -4.60
CA ASN A 17 -33.01 5.35 -4.21
C ASN A 17 -33.14 4.03 -4.97
N VAL A 18 -32.43 3.88 -6.11
CA VAL A 18 -32.51 2.74 -7.00
C VAL A 18 -31.17 2.00 -7.05
N ASP A 19 -30.08 2.75 -7.21
CA ASP A 19 -28.74 2.24 -7.48
C ASP A 19 -27.93 2.07 -6.20
N THR A 20 -26.88 1.26 -6.29
CA THR A 20 -25.99 1.00 -5.15
C THR A 20 -24.55 1.38 -5.52
N PRO A 21 -23.82 2.14 -4.69
CA PRO A 21 -22.40 2.37 -4.89
C PRO A 21 -21.65 1.04 -5.03
N SER A 22 -20.69 0.97 -5.94
CA SER A 22 -19.93 -0.23 -6.23
C SER A 22 -18.43 0.03 -6.11
N PHE A 23 -17.65 -0.97 -5.68
CA PHE A 23 -16.19 -0.94 -5.77
C PHE A 23 -15.67 -1.52 -7.10
N ARG A 24 -16.56 -1.99 -7.98
CA ARG A 24 -16.27 -2.43 -9.35
C ARG A 24 -16.63 -1.35 -10.35
N ASP A 25 -15.88 -1.30 -11.45
CA ASP A 25 -16.22 -0.42 -12.56
C ASP A 25 -17.53 -0.89 -13.23
N ALA A 26 -18.30 0.04 -13.78
CA ALA A 26 -19.68 -0.10 -14.26
C ALA A 26 -19.93 -1.08 -15.43
N ASP A 27 -18.91 -1.79 -15.90
CA ASP A 27 -19.04 -2.81 -16.97
C ASP A 27 -19.68 -4.13 -16.49
N CYS A 28 -20.43 -4.08 -15.43
CA CYS A 28 -21.18 -5.23 -14.90
C CYS A 28 -22.43 -5.60 -15.70
N THR A 29 -22.46 -5.37 -16.99
CA THR A 29 -23.62 -5.64 -17.85
C THR A 29 -23.91 -7.12 -18.11
N ALA A 30 -23.07 -8.05 -17.66
CA ALA A 30 -23.17 -9.43 -18.12
C ALA A 30 -23.88 -10.43 -17.18
N THR A 31 -23.83 -10.23 -15.86
CA THR A 31 -24.55 -11.10 -14.89
C THR A 31 -24.78 -10.40 -13.56
N PRO A 32 -26.01 -10.34 -13.05
CA PRO A 32 -26.33 -9.71 -11.77
C PRO A 32 -25.49 -10.23 -10.58
N ASP A 33 -25.25 -11.53 -10.54
CA ASP A 33 -24.58 -12.20 -9.41
C ASP A 33 -23.10 -11.84 -9.24
N VAL A 34 -22.43 -11.34 -10.28
CA VAL A 34 -21.01 -10.97 -10.25
C VAL A 34 -20.82 -9.51 -9.88
N CYS A 35 -21.85 -8.70 -10.01
CA CYS A 35 -21.84 -7.26 -9.81
C CYS A 35 -22.35 -6.81 -8.45
N ASP A 36 -23.08 -7.66 -7.77
CA ASP A 36 -23.61 -7.42 -6.43
C ASP A 36 -22.51 -7.65 -5.36
N ALA A 37 -21.39 -6.98 -5.56
CA ALA A 37 -20.32 -6.94 -4.59
C ALA A 37 -20.71 -5.91 -3.50
N ASN A 38 -21.61 -6.33 -2.61
CA ASN A 38 -22.16 -5.50 -1.57
C ASN A 38 -21.13 -5.32 -0.46
N ALA A 39 -20.50 -4.17 -0.42
CA ALA A 39 -19.85 -3.66 0.79
C ALA A 39 -20.86 -2.83 1.59
N ASP A 40 -20.75 -2.83 2.90
CA ASP A 40 -21.65 -2.04 3.76
C ASP A 40 -21.33 -0.55 3.66
N GLN A 41 -20.09 -0.19 3.35
CA GLN A 41 -19.67 1.17 3.07
C GLN A 41 -18.67 1.21 1.92
N VAL A 42 -18.88 2.15 1.00
CA VAL A 42 -17.96 2.45 -0.11
C VAL A 42 -17.70 3.95 -0.15
N ALA A 43 -16.44 4.33 -0.24
CA ALA A 43 -16.00 5.69 -0.51
C ALA A 43 -15.21 5.72 -1.81
N TRP A 44 -15.42 6.75 -2.64
CA TRP A 44 -14.69 6.95 -3.88
C TRP A 44 -14.25 8.40 -4.01
N TYR A 45 -13.00 8.60 -4.43
CA TYR A 45 -12.44 9.91 -4.69
C TYR A 45 -11.32 9.84 -5.73
N VAL A 46 -11.01 11.00 -6.33
CA VAL A 46 -9.95 11.12 -7.34
C VAL A 46 -8.93 12.14 -6.88
N ILE A 47 -7.67 11.81 -7.08
CA ILE A 47 -6.54 12.73 -6.92
C ILE A 47 -5.73 12.78 -8.21
N ASN A 48 -4.96 13.83 -8.40
CA ASN A 48 -4.02 13.97 -9.51
C ASN A 48 -2.82 14.83 -9.08
N ASP A 49 -1.79 14.82 -9.90
CA ASP A 49 -0.56 15.58 -9.67
C ASP A 49 -0.48 16.89 -10.49
N LEU A 50 -1.59 17.40 -11.02
CA LEU A 50 -1.58 18.53 -11.97
C LEU A 50 -1.40 19.90 -11.30
N ASP A 51 -1.58 20.01 -10.00
CA ASP A 51 -1.23 21.24 -9.26
C ASP A 51 0.28 21.27 -8.99
N GLU A 52 1.01 21.95 -9.88
CA GLU A 52 2.47 22.06 -9.82
C GLU A 52 2.96 22.64 -8.49
N GLY A 53 2.24 23.62 -7.93
CA GLY A 53 2.61 24.22 -6.64
C GLY A 53 2.47 23.24 -5.48
N ALA A 54 1.41 22.44 -5.47
CA ALA A 54 1.19 21.41 -4.44
C ALA A 54 2.23 20.30 -4.55
N VAL A 55 2.50 19.79 -5.75
CA VAL A 55 3.48 18.71 -5.98
C VAL A 55 4.89 19.15 -5.61
N GLN A 56 5.31 20.34 -6.07
CA GLN A 56 6.65 20.88 -5.78
C GLN A 56 6.83 21.18 -4.29
N SER A 57 5.79 21.65 -3.60
CA SER A 57 5.90 21.95 -2.17
C SER A 57 6.09 20.70 -1.32
N LEU A 58 5.70 19.51 -1.82
CA LEU A 58 5.84 18.27 -1.07
C LEU A 58 7.27 17.69 -1.19
N TYR A 59 7.73 17.35 -2.39
CA TYR A 59 9.06 16.76 -2.61
C TYR A 59 9.80 17.35 -3.82
N GLY A 60 9.46 18.53 -4.28
CA GLY A 60 10.17 19.21 -5.35
C GLY A 60 9.96 18.66 -6.76
N SER A 61 9.17 17.61 -6.93
CA SER A 61 8.90 16.99 -8.23
C SER A 61 8.00 17.86 -9.10
N LYS A 62 8.01 17.60 -10.41
CA LYS A 62 7.06 18.18 -11.34
C LYS A 62 5.88 17.24 -11.58
N PRO A 63 4.72 17.77 -12.00
CA PRO A 63 3.63 16.94 -12.49
C PRO A 63 4.08 16.04 -13.65
N ILE A 64 3.66 14.80 -13.63
CA ILE A 64 3.84 13.85 -14.74
C ILE A 64 2.52 13.48 -15.41
N GLY A 65 1.39 13.92 -14.85
CA GLY A 65 0.06 13.76 -15.40
C GLY A 65 -0.59 12.45 -15.00
N LEU A 66 -0.50 12.06 -13.74
CA LEU A 66 -1.21 10.92 -13.18
C LEU A 66 -2.56 11.33 -12.61
N GLU A 67 -3.59 10.54 -12.90
CA GLU A 67 -4.85 10.54 -12.18
C GLU A 67 -4.96 9.24 -11.40
N VAL A 68 -5.28 9.30 -10.11
CA VAL A 68 -5.52 8.14 -9.28
C VAL A 68 -6.95 8.15 -8.78
N GLN A 69 -7.74 7.18 -9.22
CA GLN A 69 -9.09 6.94 -8.72
C GLN A 69 -9.02 5.95 -7.57
N ASN A 70 -9.47 6.36 -6.42
CA ASN A 70 -9.42 5.57 -5.20
C ASN A 70 -10.80 5.07 -4.85
N THR A 71 -10.94 3.78 -4.60
CA THR A 71 -12.14 3.17 -4.05
C THR A 71 -11.77 2.48 -2.74
N VAL A 72 -12.44 2.85 -1.66
CA VAL A 72 -12.23 2.27 -0.33
C VAL A 72 -13.54 1.66 0.12
N TRP A 73 -13.50 0.43 0.64
CA TRP A 73 -14.71 -0.22 1.14
C TRP A 73 -14.43 -1.11 2.34
N GLY A 74 -15.49 -1.40 3.10
CA GLY A 74 -15.44 -2.29 4.25
C GLY A 74 -16.79 -2.94 4.53
N TYR A 75 -16.78 -3.87 5.47
CA TYR A 75 -17.92 -4.71 5.81
C TYR A 75 -18.25 -4.61 7.30
N ALA A 76 -19.55 -4.45 7.63
CA ALA A 76 -20.05 -4.51 8.99
C ALA A 76 -20.28 -5.98 9.40
N ARG A 77 -19.19 -6.72 9.64
CA ARG A 77 -19.21 -8.15 9.98
C ARG A 77 -18.48 -8.42 11.29
N THR A 78 -18.68 -9.60 11.83
CA THR A 78 -18.03 -10.08 13.07
C THR A 78 -16.97 -11.16 12.79
N ASP A 79 -16.66 -11.42 11.53
CA ASP A 79 -15.56 -12.27 11.09
C ASP A 79 -14.38 -11.42 10.58
N ALA A 80 -13.31 -12.05 10.15
CA ALA A 80 -12.09 -11.38 9.69
C ALA A 80 -12.30 -10.30 8.60
N LEU A 81 -13.38 -10.37 7.84
CA LEU A 81 -13.71 -9.31 6.87
C LEU A 81 -14.19 -8.01 7.55
N GLY A 82 -14.69 -8.09 8.78
CA GLY A 82 -15.05 -6.91 9.58
C GLY A 82 -13.85 -6.13 10.09
N ASP A 83 -12.69 -6.79 10.17
CA ASP A 83 -11.43 -6.19 10.63
C ASP A 83 -10.53 -5.75 9.47
N ALA A 84 -11.08 -5.71 8.24
CA ALA A 84 -10.35 -5.34 7.04
C ALA A 84 -11.00 -4.16 6.31
N ILE A 85 -10.16 -3.24 5.82
CA ILE A 85 -10.53 -2.16 4.91
C ILE A 85 -9.79 -2.38 3.59
N PHE A 86 -10.53 -2.42 2.50
CA PHE A 86 -9.98 -2.62 1.17
C PHE A 86 -9.82 -1.29 0.46
N LYS A 87 -8.70 -1.13 -0.25
CA LYS A 87 -8.34 0.07 -1.01
C LYS A 87 -7.92 -0.33 -2.42
N LYS A 88 -8.68 0.07 -3.42
CA LYS A 88 -8.32 -0.09 -4.83
C LYS A 88 -7.85 1.25 -5.39
N TYR A 89 -6.64 1.26 -5.91
CA TYR A 89 -6.05 2.38 -6.62
C TYR A 89 -6.05 2.06 -8.12
N LYS A 90 -6.72 2.90 -8.90
CA LYS A 90 -6.68 2.87 -10.35
C LYS A 90 -5.85 4.05 -10.83
N VAL A 91 -4.63 3.77 -11.26
CA VAL A 91 -3.66 4.76 -11.73
C VAL A 91 -3.80 4.89 -13.24
N ILE A 92 -4.02 6.10 -13.73
CA ILE A 92 -4.20 6.40 -15.15
C ILE A 92 -3.15 7.44 -15.55
N TYR A 93 -2.32 7.11 -16.55
CA TYR A 93 -1.38 8.07 -17.11
C TYR A 93 -2.08 8.91 -18.17
N LYS A 94 -2.46 10.14 -17.81
CA LYS A 94 -3.15 11.08 -18.70
C LYS A 94 -2.22 12.09 -19.35
N GLY A 95 -1.00 12.22 -18.85
CA GLY A 95 -0.05 13.22 -19.26
C GLY A 95 -0.45 14.64 -18.85
N THR A 96 0.40 15.57 -19.18
CA THR A 96 0.22 17.01 -19.07
C THR A 96 0.00 17.64 -20.46
N GLU A 97 -0.25 18.94 -20.54
CA GLU A 97 -0.39 19.66 -21.83
C GLU A 97 0.84 19.54 -22.74
N THR A 98 2.01 19.24 -22.17
CA THR A 98 3.28 19.12 -22.91
C THR A 98 3.73 17.69 -23.13
N THR A 99 2.98 16.71 -22.68
CA THR A 99 3.32 15.28 -22.82
C THR A 99 3.15 14.84 -24.27
N PRO A 100 4.18 14.23 -24.91
CA PRO A 100 4.07 13.68 -26.26
C PRO A 100 3.04 12.54 -26.35
N ASP A 101 2.40 12.38 -27.51
CA ASP A 101 1.38 11.36 -27.74
C ASP A 101 1.93 9.92 -27.62
N ASP A 102 3.22 9.73 -27.84
CA ASP A 102 3.94 8.45 -27.73
C ASP A 102 4.72 8.30 -26.43
N ALA A 103 4.43 9.12 -25.42
CA ALA A 103 5.13 9.10 -24.14
C ALA A 103 4.91 7.77 -23.40
N VAL A 104 5.99 7.25 -22.85
CA VAL A 104 6.01 6.09 -21.96
C VAL A 104 6.77 6.47 -20.70
N ILE A 105 6.22 6.17 -19.54
CA ILE A 105 6.93 6.22 -18.27
C ILE A 105 7.48 4.80 -18.02
N GLU A 106 8.79 4.70 -17.96
CA GLU A 106 9.50 3.47 -17.62
C GLU A 106 9.84 3.44 -16.13
N ASP A 107 10.14 2.25 -15.61
CA ASP A 107 10.61 2.04 -14.23
C ASP A 107 9.70 2.71 -13.17
N MET A 108 8.38 2.62 -13.38
CA MET A 108 7.40 3.05 -12.39
C MET A 108 7.34 2.07 -11.22
N TYR A 109 7.09 2.63 -10.06
CA TYR A 109 6.78 1.89 -8.84
C TYR A 109 5.52 2.45 -8.21
N PHE A 110 4.74 1.59 -7.59
CA PHE A 110 3.68 1.97 -6.69
C PHE A 110 4.09 1.64 -5.26
N ALA A 111 3.81 2.53 -4.32
CA ALA A 111 4.08 2.30 -2.91
C ALA A 111 2.85 2.55 -2.04
N GLN A 112 2.66 1.69 -1.05
CA GLN A 112 1.87 2.01 0.13
C GLN A 112 2.82 2.47 1.23
N TRP A 113 2.88 3.78 1.43
CA TRP A 113 3.49 4.38 2.61
C TRP A 113 2.47 4.44 3.74
N SER A 114 2.93 4.23 4.95
CA SER A 114 2.12 4.39 6.14
C SER A 114 2.96 4.79 7.34
N ASP A 115 2.33 5.55 8.24
CA ASP A 115 2.81 5.98 9.54
C ASP A 115 1.80 5.48 10.59
N PRO A 116 1.84 4.19 10.93
CA PRO A 116 0.83 3.58 11.78
C PRO A 116 1.24 3.66 13.25
N ASP A 117 0.63 4.57 13.98
CA ASP A 117 0.81 4.69 15.43
C ASP A 117 -0.15 3.74 16.15
N LEU A 118 0.37 2.66 16.72
CA LEU A 118 -0.43 1.67 17.45
C LEU A 118 -0.49 2.00 18.94
N GLY A 119 -1.29 2.98 19.32
CA GLY A 119 -1.40 3.44 20.69
C GLY A 119 -0.27 4.40 21.06
N ASP A 120 0.78 3.90 21.68
CA ASP A 120 2.02 4.65 21.94
C ASP A 120 3.01 4.42 20.79
N PHE A 121 3.16 5.39 19.88
CA PHE A 121 4.11 5.29 18.78
C PHE A 121 5.57 5.04 19.22
N GLY A 122 5.88 5.31 20.49
CA GLY A 122 7.23 5.15 21.03
C GLY A 122 7.65 3.71 21.28
N ASP A 123 6.73 2.76 21.21
CA ASP A 123 7.00 1.35 21.46
C ASP A 123 6.69 0.42 20.27
N ASP A 124 6.48 0.99 19.07
CA ASP A 124 6.18 0.26 17.86
C ASP A 124 7.41 -0.45 17.26
N PHE A 125 7.13 -1.61 16.66
CA PHE A 125 8.00 -2.38 15.79
C PHE A 125 7.32 -2.61 14.43
N ALA A 126 8.13 -2.70 13.39
CA ALA A 126 7.67 -3.04 12.03
C ALA A 126 8.19 -4.41 11.59
N GLY A 127 7.59 -4.95 10.53
CA GLY A 127 8.01 -6.17 9.87
C GLY A 127 7.33 -6.40 8.54
N CYS A 128 7.80 -7.40 7.80
CA CYS A 128 7.13 -7.84 6.58
C CYS A 128 7.11 -9.36 6.44
N ASP A 129 6.08 -9.84 5.75
CA ASP A 129 5.98 -11.20 5.23
C ASP A 129 6.05 -11.16 3.71
N THR A 130 7.12 -11.69 3.15
CA THR A 130 7.39 -11.63 1.71
C THR A 130 6.52 -12.60 0.91
N GLU A 131 6.04 -13.70 1.53
CA GLU A 131 5.18 -14.68 0.87
C GLU A 131 3.76 -14.12 0.73
N LEU A 132 3.29 -13.40 1.74
CA LEU A 132 1.99 -12.75 1.74
C LEU A 132 1.97 -11.37 1.07
N SER A 133 3.13 -10.78 0.75
CA SER A 133 3.23 -9.38 0.31
C SER A 133 2.69 -8.39 1.36
N LEU A 134 2.88 -8.70 2.63
CA LEU A 134 2.34 -8.00 3.79
C LEU A 134 3.44 -7.19 4.49
N GLY A 135 3.18 -5.91 4.74
CA GLY A 135 3.96 -5.12 5.71
C GLY A 135 3.11 -4.84 6.93
N TYR A 136 3.67 -4.92 8.12
CA TYR A 136 2.91 -4.80 9.36
C TYR A 136 3.68 -4.06 10.46
N VAL A 137 2.94 -3.60 11.46
CA VAL A 137 3.44 -3.01 12.69
C VAL A 137 2.78 -3.68 13.90
N TYR A 138 3.52 -3.72 15.00
CA TYR A 138 3.09 -4.32 16.26
C TYR A 138 3.85 -3.70 17.43
N ASN A 139 3.27 -3.73 18.62
CA ASN A 139 3.92 -3.18 19.82
C ASN A 139 5.07 -4.05 20.30
N SER A 140 6.15 -3.44 20.74
CA SER A 140 7.30 -4.11 21.35
C SER A 140 7.05 -4.55 22.79
N VAL A 141 6.07 -3.95 23.44
CA VAL A 141 5.72 -4.19 24.85
C VAL A 141 4.24 -4.51 25.02
N ASP A 142 3.95 -5.16 26.14
CA ASP A 142 2.60 -5.45 26.62
C ASP A 142 2.60 -5.25 28.15
N PRO A 143 1.70 -4.41 28.66
CA PRO A 143 0.65 -3.67 27.96
C PRO A 143 1.15 -2.38 27.29
N ASP A 144 0.52 -2.02 26.17
CA ASP A 144 0.63 -0.68 25.59
C ASP A 144 0.00 0.38 26.50
N SER A 145 0.57 1.58 26.50
CA SER A 145 0.17 2.64 27.43
C SER A 145 -1.25 3.16 27.18
N HIS A 146 -1.74 3.16 25.93
CA HIS A 146 -3.07 3.61 25.56
C HIS A 146 -4.11 2.48 25.65
N TYR A 147 -3.82 1.29 25.09
CA TYR A 147 -4.76 0.18 25.02
C TYR A 147 -5.10 -0.40 26.39
N ARG A 148 -4.13 -0.41 27.34
CA ARG A 148 -4.39 -0.84 28.73
C ARG A 148 -5.45 -0.01 29.44
N THR A 149 -5.72 1.24 29.00
CA THR A 149 -6.77 2.07 29.61
C THR A 149 -8.17 1.53 29.31
N PHE A 150 -8.27 0.65 28.33
CA PHE A 150 -9.50 -0.03 27.92
C PHE A 150 -9.50 -1.52 28.29
N ASP A 151 -8.52 -1.98 29.06
CA ASP A 151 -8.27 -3.40 29.36
C ASP A 151 -8.10 -4.25 28.08
N LEU A 152 -7.48 -3.67 27.03
CA LEU A 152 -7.21 -4.32 25.77
C LEU A 152 -5.72 -4.65 25.63
N ALA A 153 -5.44 -5.77 24.97
CA ALA A 153 -4.09 -6.08 24.49
C ALA A 153 -3.68 -5.09 23.38
N PRO A 154 -2.37 -4.84 23.18
CA PRO A 154 -1.93 -4.05 22.03
C PRO A 154 -2.31 -4.75 20.72
N PRO A 155 -2.80 -3.99 19.71
CA PRO A 155 -3.13 -4.52 18.41
C PRO A 155 -1.88 -4.73 17.54
N ALA A 156 -2.10 -5.37 16.39
CA ALA A 156 -1.23 -5.30 15.23
C ALA A 156 -2.02 -4.81 14.03
N ALA A 157 -1.38 -4.13 13.10
CA ALA A 157 -2.00 -3.70 11.85
C ALA A 157 -1.06 -3.96 10.68
N GLY A 158 -1.62 -4.24 9.50
CA GLY A 158 -0.84 -4.53 8.32
C GLY A 158 -1.49 -4.05 7.04
N TYR A 159 -0.67 -3.92 6.02
CA TYR A 159 -1.05 -3.60 4.65
C TYR A 159 -0.63 -4.75 3.76
N ASP A 160 -1.59 -5.36 3.09
CA ASP A 160 -1.40 -6.54 2.24
C ASP A 160 -1.65 -6.17 0.78
N PHE A 161 -0.67 -6.40 -0.10
CA PHE A 161 -0.83 -6.28 -1.54
C PHE A 161 -1.58 -7.51 -2.07
N LEU A 162 -2.91 -7.44 -2.10
CA LEU A 162 -3.74 -8.49 -2.69
C LEU A 162 -3.58 -8.56 -4.22
N GLN A 163 -3.29 -7.41 -4.85
CA GLN A 163 -3.08 -7.31 -6.28
C GLN A 163 -2.17 -6.11 -6.58
N GLY A 164 -1.04 -6.35 -7.21
CA GLY A 164 -0.16 -5.31 -7.75
C GLY A 164 -0.45 -5.00 -9.22
N PRO A 165 0.30 -4.07 -9.83
CA PRO A 165 0.22 -3.76 -11.26
C PRO A 165 0.41 -5.01 -12.12
N ILE A 166 -0.14 -4.97 -13.35
CA ILE A 166 0.07 -6.05 -14.30
C ILE A 166 1.24 -5.75 -15.23
N VAL A 167 2.02 -6.78 -15.53
CA VAL A 167 3.07 -6.76 -16.54
C VAL A 167 2.90 -7.94 -17.50
N GLU A 168 3.40 -7.80 -18.72
CA GLU A 168 3.37 -8.90 -19.69
C GLU A 168 4.11 -10.13 -19.16
N ALA A 169 3.47 -11.28 -19.28
CA ALA A 169 4.02 -12.58 -18.89
C ALA A 169 3.34 -13.68 -19.71
N GLU A 170 4.04 -14.19 -20.73
CA GLU A 170 3.51 -15.22 -21.61
C GLU A 170 3.16 -16.50 -20.84
N GLY A 171 1.93 -16.97 -21.01
CA GLY A 171 1.43 -18.19 -20.37
C GLY A 171 0.91 -17.99 -18.95
N GLU A 172 1.03 -16.80 -18.38
CA GLU A 172 0.47 -16.47 -17.06
C GLU A 172 -0.90 -15.77 -17.16
N GLU A 173 -1.56 -15.60 -16.02
CA GLU A 173 -2.87 -14.98 -15.92
C GLU A 173 -2.90 -14.00 -14.74
N ALA A 174 -3.12 -12.73 -15.03
CA ALA A 174 -3.30 -11.68 -14.03
C ALA A 174 -4.77 -11.46 -13.68
N ILE A 175 -5.02 -10.78 -12.57
CA ILE A 175 -6.31 -10.15 -12.25
C ILE A 175 -6.21 -8.65 -12.49
N PHE A 176 -7.19 -8.09 -13.21
CA PHE A 176 -7.35 -6.67 -13.44
C PHE A 176 -8.85 -6.34 -13.50
N ASN A 177 -9.28 -5.35 -12.75
CA ASN A 177 -10.70 -5.01 -12.56
C ASN A 177 -11.57 -6.24 -12.21
N PHE A 178 -11.05 -7.05 -11.26
CA PHE A 178 -11.67 -8.32 -10.82
C PHE A 178 -11.92 -9.34 -11.94
N ARG A 179 -11.19 -9.24 -13.04
CA ARG A 179 -11.28 -10.16 -14.19
C ARG A 179 -9.91 -10.71 -14.54
N LYS A 180 -9.89 -11.94 -15.03
CA LYS A 180 -8.70 -12.59 -15.54
C LYS A 180 -8.20 -11.96 -16.83
N ARG A 181 -6.87 -11.79 -16.92
CA ARG A 181 -6.13 -11.26 -18.05
C ARG A 181 -5.03 -12.24 -18.43
N SER A 182 -5.23 -13.01 -19.49
CA SER A 182 -4.20 -13.94 -20.00
C SER A 182 -3.06 -13.18 -20.66
N GLY A 183 -1.83 -13.69 -20.51
CA GLY A 183 -0.61 -13.08 -21.04
C GLY A 183 0.00 -12.01 -20.12
N PHE A 184 -0.52 -11.87 -18.90
CA PHE A 184 -0.05 -10.94 -17.91
C PHE A 184 0.07 -11.63 -16.55
N ARG A 185 0.87 -11.05 -15.67
CA ARG A 185 0.89 -11.38 -14.23
C ARG A 185 0.78 -10.13 -13.38
N ASN A 186 0.24 -10.27 -12.18
CA ASN A 186 0.34 -9.22 -11.17
C ASN A 186 1.71 -9.24 -10.51
N LEU A 187 2.31 -8.06 -10.32
CA LEU A 187 3.53 -7.94 -9.53
C LEU A 187 3.19 -8.11 -8.05
N PRO A 188 3.97 -8.89 -7.29
CA PRO A 188 3.89 -8.94 -5.84
C PRO A 188 4.52 -7.69 -5.22
N MET A 189 4.62 -7.64 -3.89
CA MET A 189 5.53 -6.74 -3.20
C MET A 189 6.96 -7.05 -3.63
N THR A 190 7.67 -6.06 -4.19
CA THR A 190 9.03 -6.22 -4.70
C THR A 190 10.10 -5.68 -3.76
N SER A 191 9.70 -4.87 -2.80
CA SER A 191 10.53 -4.48 -1.68
C SER A 191 9.67 -4.00 -0.50
N PHE A 192 10.23 -4.15 0.68
CA PHE A 192 9.73 -3.56 1.91
C PHE A 192 10.87 -2.81 2.60
N VAL A 193 10.63 -1.55 2.91
CA VAL A 193 11.58 -0.70 3.61
C VAL A 193 10.86 0.04 4.73
N PHE A 194 11.62 0.46 5.73
CA PHE A 194 11.12 1.27 6.82
C PHE A 194 12.04 2.44 7.08
N PHE A 195 11.54 3.44 7.74
CA PHE A 195 12.34 4.45 8.38
C PHE A 195 11.79 4.81 9.76
N ALA A 196 12.67 5.32 10.60
CA ALA A 196 12.37 5.60 11.98
C ALA A 196 12.78 7.04 12.31
N ALA A 197 11.90 7.79 12.95
CA ALA A 197 12.17 9.18 13.31
C ALA A 197 13.46 9.32 14.11
N GLY A 198 14.29 10.28 13.73
CA GLY A 198 15.56 10.58 14.41
C GLY A 198 16.68 9.56 14.19
N SER A 199 16.51 8.60 13.29
CA SER A 199 17.55 7.63 12.93
C SER A 199 18.31 8.04 11.65
N ALA A 200 19.36 7.27 11.29
CA ALA A 200 20.06 7.45 10.02
C ALA A 200 19.21 7.05 8.80
N ILE A 201 18.14 6.30 9.01
CA ILE A 201 17.12 5.95 8.01
C ILE A 201 15.89 6.79 8.33
N SER A 202 15.93 8.05 7.91
CA SER A 202 14.94 9.07 8.24
C SER A 202 14.06 9.40 7.03
N ASP A 203 13.02 10.20 7.27
CA ASP A 203 12.10 10.70 6.24
C ASP A 203 12.85 11.40 5.11
N PRO A 204 12.40 11.23 3.85
CA PRO A 204 12.87 12.04 2.73
C PRO A 204 12.63 13.55 2.95
N ASP A 205 13.52 14.37 2.39
CA ASP A 205 13.53 15.81 2.55
C ASP A 205 12.29 16.46 1.89
N LEU A 206 11.55 17.25 2.67
CA LEU A 206 10.38 17.98 2.20
C LEU A 206 10.76 19.27 1.45
N GLY A 207 9.97 19.59 0.42
CA GLY A 207 10.07 20.86 -0.31
C GLY A 207 11.17 20.93 -1.36
N GLU A 208 12.03 19.92 -1.47
CA GLU A 208 13.18 19.89 -2.37
C GLU A 208 13.19 18.64 -3.26
N TYR A 209 13.75 18.73 -4.47
CA TYR A 209 13.84 17.60 -5.40
C TYR A 209 14.69 16.44 -4.88
N VAL A 210 15.61 16.70 -3.97
CA VAL A 210 16.36 15.70 -3.21
C VAL A 210 15.41 14.68 -2.56
N GLY A 211 14.29 15.14 -2.00
CA GLY A 211 13.27 14.25 -1.43
C GLY A 211 12.64 13.32 -2.47
N THR A 212 12.44 13.78 -3.70
CA THR A 212 11.97 12.92 -4.81
C THR A 212 12.99 11.81 -5.12
N GLU A 213 14.29 12.12 -5.17
CA GLU A 213 15.35 11.14 -5.42
C GLU A 213 15.47 10.13 -4.27
N GLN A 214 15.34 10.60 -3.03
CA GLN A 214 15.31 9.74 -1.83
C GLN A 214 14.08 8.79 -1.87
N TRP A 215 12.89 9.30 -2.21
CA TRP A 215 11.70 8.47 -2.41
C TRP A 215 11.88 7.45 -3.53
N TYR A 216 12.47 7.84 -4.66
CA TYR A 216 12.69 6.90 -5.75
C TYR A 216 13.63 5.75 -5.35
N ASN A 217 14.63 6.02 -4.52
CA ASN A 217 15.47 4.97 -3.95
C ASN A 217 14.68 4.05 -2.98
N LEU A 218 13.84 4.60 -2.11
CA LEU A 218 12.97 3.81 -1.24
C LEU A 218 12.02 2.91 -2.04
N LEU A 219 11.40 3.43 -3.12
CA LEU A 219 10.52 2.65 -4.01
C LEU A 219 11.24 1.45 -4.63
N ARG A 220 12.52 1.57 -4.91
CA ARG A 220 13.39 0.51 -5.44
C ARG A 220 13.97 -0.41 -4.35
N GLY A 221 13.65 -0.18 -3.09
CA GLY A 221 14.13 -0.95 -1.94
C GLY A 221 15.58 -0.62 -1.55
N PHE A 222 15.99 0.64 -1.69
CA PHE A 222 17.28 1.17 -1.24
C PHE A 222 17.09 2.17 -0.09
N GLN A 223 18.17 2.53 0.58
CA GLN A 223 18.15 3.58 1.58
C GLN A 223 17.78 4.94 0.98
N PRO A 224 17.18 5.87 1.77
CA PRO A 224 16.74 7.19 1.29
C PRO A 224 17.93 8.14 1.05
N GLN A 225 18.80 7.78 0.12
CA GLN A 225 19.90 8.61 -0.34
C GLN A 225 19.55 9.26 -1.68
N PRO A 226 20.02 10.50 -1.97
CA PRO A 226 19.63 11.21 -3.18
C PRO A 226 20.33 10.72 -4.45
N ASP A 227 21.40 9.94 -4.36
CA ASP A 227 22.08 9.41 -5.55
C ASP A 227 21.33 8.19 -6.11
N ILE A 228 20.48 8.42 -7.11
CA ILE A 228 19.72 7.37 -7.78
C ILE A 228 20.55 6.47 -8.71
N PHE A 229 21.76 6.90 -9.06
CA PHE A 229 22.66 6.13 -9.93
C PHE A 229 23.60 5.21 -9.15
N ASN A 230 23.91 5.54 -7.89
CA ASN A 230 24.69 4.73 -6.98
C ASN A 230 23.92 4.52 -5.67
N PRO A 231 22.79 3.82 -5.71
CA PRO A 231 21.94 3.64 -4.54
C PRO A 231 22.64 2.81 -3.46
N VAL A 232 22.30 3.06 -2.21
CA VAL A 232 22.83 2.33 -1.06
C VAL A 232 21.87 1.23 -0.65
N ASP A 233 22.35 -0.02 -0.63
CA ASP A 233 21.56 -1.17 -0.18
C ASP A 233 21.22 -1.10 1.31
N PHE A 234 20.05 -1.64 1.67
CA PHE A 234 19.85 -2.13 3.02
C PHE A 234 20.64 -3.42 3.21
N VAL A 235 21.20 -3.61 4.38
CA VAL A 235 21.99 -4.80 4.72
C VAL A 235 21.33 -5.49 5.91
N ASN A 236 20.97 -6.76 5.71
CA ASN A 236 20.46 -7.60 6.79
C ASN A 236 21.57 -7.79 7.85
N PRO A 237 21.37 -7.34 9.10
CA PRO A 237 22.43 -7.35 10.13
C PRO A 237 22.81 -8.75 10.61
N LEU A 238 21.99 -9.76 10.35
CA LEU A 238 22.26 -11.15 10.74
C LEU A 238 23.08 -11.91 9.71
N THR A 239 22.85 -11.61 8.42
CA THR A 239 23.54 -12.31 7.31
C THR A 239 24.64 -11.49 6.68
N ASN A 240 24.66 -10.19 6.93
CA ASN A 240 25.54 -9.21 6.30
C ASN A 240 25.41 -9.20 4.76
N GLN A 241 24.20 -9.48 4.25
CA GLN A 241 23.90 -9.47 2.82
C GLN A 241 22.96 -8.32 2.47
N PRO A 242 23.09 -7.73 1.27
CA PRO A 242 22.10 -6.80 0.76
C PRO A 242 20.70 -7.43 0.71
N THR A 243 19.67 -6.61 0.99
CA THR A 243 18.29 -7.05 0.91
C THR A 243 17.38 -5.93 0.41
N LYS A 244 16.30 -6.32 -0.26
CA LYS A 244 15.17 -5.44 -0.63
C LYS A 244 14.03 -5.52 0.39
N PHE A 245 14.12 -6.47 1.30
CA PHE A 245 13.11 -6.70 2.34
C PHE A 245 13.78 -6.54 3.70
N THR A 246 13.57 -5.38 4.31
CA THR A 246 14.00 -5.15 5.68
C THR A 246 13.04 -5.80 6.65
N LEU A 247 13.53 -6.20 7.83
CA LEU A 247 12.67 -6.72 8.90
C LEU A 247 11.81 -7.92 8.46
N ASP A 248 12.37 -8.81 7.65
CA ASP A 248 11.72 -10.00 7.07
C ASP A 248 11.69 -11.21 8.02
N GLY A 249 11.96 -10.98 9.29
CA GLY A 249 11.90 -12.00 10.32
C GLY A 249 10.47 -12.27 10.80
N ASP A 250 10.32 -13.44 11.43
CA ASP A 250 9.07 -13.81 12.09
C ASP A 250 9.12 -13.44 13.59
N PRO A 251 8.37 -12.42 14.01
CA PRO A 251 8.37 -12.00 15.41
C PRO A 251 7.73 -13.03 16.37
N THR A 252 6.94 -13.99 15.84
CA THR A 252 6.33 -15.02 16.66
C THR A 252 7.30 -16.06 17.13
N THR A 253 8.14 -16.51 16.20
CA THR A 253 9.20 -17.49 16.46
C THR A 253 10.52 -16.82 16.81
N THR A 254 10.60 -15.50 16.72
CA THR A 254 11.83 -14.70 16.89
C THR A 254 12.96 -15.11 15.95
N SER A 255 12.61 -15.63 14.77
CA SER A 255 13.56 -16.05 13.75
C SER A 255 13.75 -14.95 12.68
N GLY A 256 14.93 -14.91 12.05
CA GLY A 256 15.24 -13.92 11.02
C GLY A 256 15.48 -12.51 11.57
N TRP A 257 15.47 -11.52 10.69
CA TRP A 257 15.70 -10.12 11.05
C TRP A 257 14.40 -9.47 11.53
N ASN A 258 14.18 -9.48 12.83
CA ASN A 258 13.09 -8.76 13.48
C ASN A 258 13.49 -7.34 13.81
N ASP A 259 12.54 -6.42 13.92
CA ASP A 259 12.74 -5.08 14.45
C ASP A 259 13.25 -5.14 15.90
N GLY A 260 13.91 -4.06 16.32
CA GLY A 260 14.66 -4.04 17.56
C GLY A 260 16.14 -4.39 17.38
N ILE A 261 16.59 -4.71 16.14
CA ILE A 261 17.97 -4.98 15.77
C ILE A 261 18.31 -4.20 14.49
N PRO A 262 19.19 -3.20 14.49
CA PRO A 262 19.90 -2.59 15.63
C PRO A 262 19.15 -1.44 16.31
N LEU A 263 17.98 -1.00 15.78
CA LEU A 263 17.25 0.15 16.30
C LEU A 263 16.30 -0.28 17.43
N PRO A 264 16.17 0.50 18.52
CA PRO A 264 15.15 0.26 19.53
C PRO A 264 13.75 0.49 18.95
N ALA A 265 12.70 0.07 19.69
CA ALA A 265 11.32 0.41 19.37
C ALA A 265 11.13 1.93 19.28
N GLY A 266 10.14 2.36 18.53
CA GLY A 266 9.83 3.79 18.34
C GLY A 266 8.94 4.02 17.13
N ASP A 267 8.73 5.27 16.81
CA ASP A 267 7.97 5.75 15.67
C ASP A 267 8.46 5.10 14.35
N ARG A 268 7.62 4.26 13.77
CA ARG A 268 7.92 3.46 12.58
C ARG A 268 7.04 3.86 11.41
N ARG A 269 7.71 4.19 10.30
CA ARG A 269 7.06 4.37 9.00
C ARG A 269 7.44 3.21 8.09
N ILE A 270 6.47 2.66 7.40
CA ILE A 270 6.66 1.51 6.51
C ILE A 270 6.32 1.87 5.07
N VAL A 271 7.05 1.28 4.13
CA VAL A 271 6.84 1.46 2.70
C VAL A 271 6.89 0.11 2.02
N LEU A 272 5.73 -0.32 1.55
CA LEU A 272 5.59 -1.51 0.72
C LEU A 272 5.62 -1.07 -0.74
N ASN A 273 6.46 -1.68 -1.54
CA ASN A 273 6.65 -1.28 -2.93
C ASN A 273 6.34 -2.43 -3.89
N THR A 274 5.79 -2.08 -5.05
CA THR A 274 5.60 -3.01 -6.17
C THR A 274 6.04 -2.33 -7.47
N GLY A 275 6.83 -3.03 -8.26
CA GLY A 275 7.45 -2.53 -9.49
C GLY A 275 8.76 -3.25 -9.80
N PRO A 276 9.49 -2.87 -10.88
CA PRO A 276 9.09 -1.83 -11.83
C PRO A 276 8.02 -2.29 -12.82
N PHE A 277 7.25 -1.33 -13.31
CA PHE A 277 6.34 -1.49 -14.46
C PHE A 277 6.42 -0.25 -15.34
N GLN A 278 5.79 -0.29 -16.51
CA GLN A 278 5.74 0.85 -17.42
C GLN A 278 4.29 1.24 -17.73
N MET A 279 4.10 2.50 -18.14
CA MET A 279 2.80 3.00 -18.60
C MET A 279 2.99 3.89 -19.83
N ALA A 280 2.37 3.53 -20.94
CA ALA A 280 2.20 4.43 -22.07
C ALA A 280 1.08 5.46 -21.78
N LEU A 281 1.09 6.58 -22.48
CA LEU A 281 0.05 7.59 -22.36
C LEU A 281 -1.34 6.96 -22.63
N GLY A 282 -2.25 7.11 -21.68
CA GLY A 282 -3.58 6.51 -21.71
C GLY A 282 -3.69 5.18 -20.95
N ASP A 283 -2.58 4.56 -20.58
CA ASP A 283 -2.59 3.29 -19.85
C ASP A 283 -3.18 3.43 -18.45
N THR A 284 -3.66 2.30 -17.97
CA THR A 284 -4.23 2.17 -16.63
C THR A 284 -3.62 0.96 -15.93
N GLN A 285 -3.21 1.17 -14.68
CA GLN A 285 -2.80 0.12 -13.76
C GLN A 285 -3.73 0.09 -12.53
N GLU A 286 -3.82 -1.06 -11.90
CA GLU A 286 -4.58 -1.23 -10.65
C GLU A 286 -3.72 -1.85 -9.56
N VAL A 287 -3.92 -1.35 -8.34
CA VAL A 287 -3.37 -1.94 -7.12
C VAL A 287 -4.51 -2.11 -6.12
N LEU A 288 -4.59 -3.29 -5.52
CA LEU A 288 -5.55 -3.61 -4.48
C LEU A 288 -4.80 -3.95 -3.20
N ILE A 289 -5.13 -3.24 -2.13
CA ILE A 289 -4.51 -3.39 -0.80
C ILE A 289 -5.62 -3.66 0.21
N ALA A 290 -5.37 -4.58 1.14
CA ALA A 290 -6.13 -4.68 2.36
C ALA A 290 -5.35 -4.02 3.52
N LEU A 291 -5.99 -3.13 4.26
CA LEU A 291 -5.56 -2.75 5.60
C LEU A 291 -6.25 -3.72 6.56
N VAL A 292 -5.47 -4.49 7.27
CA VAL A 292 -5.94 -5.51 8.21
C VAL A 292 -5.51 -5.16 9.62
N ALA A 293 -6.34 -5.51 10.59
CA ALA A 293 -6.03 -5.32 12.00
C ALA A 293 -6.31 -6.60 12.78
N GLY A 294 -5.54 -6.81 13.83
CA GLY A 294 -5.75 -7.92 14.73
C GLY A 294 -5.46 -7.53 16.17
N ILE A 295 -6.26 -8.06 17.08
CA ILE A 295 -6.06 -7.92 18.52
C ILE A 295 -6.28 -9.27 19.19
N SER A 296 -5.44 -9.62 20.16
CA SER A 296 -5.62 -10.86 20.91
C SER A 296 -6.85 -10.78 21.81
N SER A 297 -7.70 -11.79 21.77
CA SER A 297 -8.85 -11.94 22.66
C SER A 297 -8.49 -12.62 23.98
N GLU A 298 -7.28 -13.16 24.12
CA GLU A 298 -6.80 -13.79 25.35
C GLU A 298 -6.01 -12.76 26.18
N ALA A 299 -6.20 -12.75 27.49
CA ALA A 299 -5.35 -11.98 28.38
C ALA A 299 -3.90 -12.44 28.19
N PRO A 300 -2.95 -11.55 27.97
CA PRO A 300 -1.73 -11.81 27.26
C PRO A 300 -0.87 -12.87 27.94
N PRO A 301 -0.50 -13.94 27.25
CA PRO A 301 0.83 -14.47 27.45
C PRO A 301 1.80 -13.42 26.88
N ARG A 302 2.93 -13.22 27.50
CA ARG A 302 3.95 -12.18 27.23
C ARG A 302 4.51 -12.10 25.80
N THR A 303 3.72 -12.42 24.80
CA THR A 303 4.07 -12.48 23.39
C THR A 303 2.85 -12.20 22.52
N VAL A 304 2.29 -10.98 22.61
CA VAL A 304 1.36 -10.49 21.59
C VAL A 304 2.19 -10.04 20.38
N ARG A 305 2.78 -11.00 19.70
CA ARG A 305 3.55 -10.71 18.49
C ARG A 305 2.92 -11.24 17.23
N THR A 306 1.66 -11.68 17.28
CA THR A 306 1.04 -12.16 16.04
C THR A 306 -0.43 -12.44 16.14
N THR A 307 -1.17 -11.59 15.60
CA THR A 307 -2.41 -11.92 14.91
C THR A 307 -2.65 -10.84 13.85
N VAL A 308 -1.83 -10.81 12.82
CA VAL A 308 -2.19 -10.16 11.56
C VAL A 308 -2.50 -11.26 10.57
#